data_06417d47f3456a7c1d6c6b03bbe148f5
#
_entry.id   06417d47f3456a7c1d6c6b03bbe148f5
#
_cell.length_a   1.000
_cell.length_b   1.000
_cell.length_c   1.000
_cell.angle_alpha   90.00
_cell.angle_beta   90.00
_cell.angle_gamma   90.00
#
_symmetry.space_group_name_H-M   'P 1'
#
loop_
_entity.id
_entity.type
_entity.pdbx_description
1 polymer ?
#
loop_
_entity_poly.entity_id
_entity_poly.type
_entity_poly.pdbx_seq_one_letter_code
_entity_poly.pdbx_strand_id
1 'polypeptide(L)'
;MQEMCKDKYPTMPFEQMDVRSMNYDDGAFEAVIDKGTFDSILCGDGSGPNADQMLSEIHRVLSAQGVYICISYGVKDTRLKYFQKADFSWTVFHHMVAKPTISTSQAVREESKEERNFHWVYVMRKMQAAKDEWGKTVSEETDNNQDESQLKDERGL
;
A
#
# COMPACT_ATOMS: atom_id res chain seq x y z
N MET A 1 -2.38 20.92 16.87
CA MET A 1 -2.18 20.77 15.41
C MET A 1 -3.46 20.97 14.62
N GLN A 2 -4.60 20.41 15.01
CA GLN A 2 -5.90 20.60 14.32
C GLN A 2 -6.33 22.07 14.22
N GLU A 3 -6.22 22.86 15.29
CA GLU A 3 -6.58 24.28 15.29
C GLU A 3 -5.75 25.08 14.28
N MET A 4 -4.42 24.90 14.28
CA MET A 4 -3.54 25.59 13.33
C MET A 4 -3.86 25.24 11.86
N CYS A 5 -4.29 24.01 11.58
CA CYS A 5 -4.68 23.61 10.24
C CYS A 5 -6.02 24.23 9.83
N LYS A 6 -6.99 24.29 10.74
CA LYS A 6 -8.30 24.94 10.50
C LYS A 6 -8.17 26.43 10.22
N ASP A 7 -7.29 27.13 10.94
CA ASP A 7 -7.02 28.55 10.71
C ASP A 7 -6.41 28.82 9.33
N LYS A 8 -5.52 27.93 8.88
CA LYS A 8 -4.84 28.07 7.60
C LYS A 8 -5.69 27.60 6.40
N TYR A 9 -6.54 26.61 6.62
CA TYR A 9 -7.35 25.96 5.58
C TYR A 9 -8.79 25.78 6.07
N PRO A 10 -9.57 26.85 6.22
CA PRO A 10 -10.89 26.82 6.87
C PRO A 10 -11.94 25.99 6.12
N THR A 11 -11.73 25.73 4.82
CA THR A 11 -12.65 24.94 3.99
C THR A 11 -12.29 23.43 3.98
N MET A 12 -11.16 23.04 4.55
CA MET A 12 -10.76 21.64 4.62
C MET A 12 -11.29 20.99 5.91
N PRO A 13 -11.93 19.82 5.84
CA PRO A 13 -12.29 19.06 7.03
C PRO A 13 -11.02 18.44 7.65
N PHE A 14 -10.90 18.57 8.98
CA PHE A 14 -9.84 17.94 9.78
C PHE A 14 -10.50 17.12 10.88
N GLU A 15 -10.31 15.82 10.84
CA GLU A 15 -10.87 14.87 11.78
C GLU A 15 -9.76 14.09 12.48
N GLN A 16 -9.94 13.83 13.77
CA GLN A 16 -9.09 12.92 14.52
C GLN A 16 -9.75 11.54 14.52
N MET A 17 -9.02 10.54 14.01
CA MET A 17 -9.59 9.21 13.80
C MET A 17 -8.51 8.13 13.94
N ASP A 18 -8.90 6.94 14.36
CA ASP A 18 -8.04 5.76 14.28
C ASP A 18 -8.13 5.17 12.88
N VAL A 19 -6.99 5.15 12.17
CA VAL A 19 -6.92 4.65 10.81
C VAL A 19 -7.21 3.14 10.69
N ARG A 20 -7.18 2.40 11.81
CA ARG A 20 -7.51 0.97 11.88
C ARG A 20 -9.01 0.69 11.99
N SER A 21 -9.80 1.75 12.22
CA SER A 21 -11.27 1.68 12.35
C SER A 21 -11.85 3.04 12.00
N MET A 22 -12.01 3.29 10.69
CA MET A 22 -12.46 4.59 10.17
C MET A 22 -13.98 4.64 10.09
N ASN A 23 -14.56 5.80 10.48
CA ASN A 23 -15.99 6.05 10.42
C ASN A 23 -16.40 6.62 9.05
N TYR A 24 -16.06 5.90 7.97
CA TYR A 24 -16.47 6.19 6.61
C TYR A 24 -17.11 4.96 5.97
N ASP A 25 -18.00 5.20 5.01
CA ASP A 25 -18.63 4.13 4.24
C ASP A 25 -17.62 3.41 3.33
N ASP A 26 -17.97 2.20 2.91
CA ASP A 26 -17.21 1.44 1.93
C ASP A 26 -17.15 2.21 0.60
N GLY A 27 -15.96 2.34 0.03
CA GLY A 27 -15.80 3.00 -1.26
C GLY A 27 -15.98 4.52 -1.23
N ALA A 28 -15.89 5.16 -0.05
CA ALA A 28 -16.10 6.60 0.13
C ALA A 28 -15.07 7.49 -0.60
N PHE A 29 -13.89 6.96 -0.93
CA PHE A 29 -12.78 7.77 -1.47
C PHE A 29 -12.22 7.19 -2.77
N GLU A 30 -11.93 8.04 -3.74
CA GLU A 30 -11.18 7.69 -4.95
C GLU A 30 -9.67 7.62 -4.68
N ALA A 31 -9.17 8.33 -3.67
CA ALA A 31 -7.77 8.31 -3.30
C ALA A 31 -7.57 8.46 -1.80
N VAL A 32 -6.61 7.70 -1.27
CA VAL A 32 -6.09 7.84 0.10
C VAL A 32 -4.60 8.12 0.02
N ILE A 33 -4.13 9.17 0.70
CA ILE A 33 -2.71 9.52 0.78
C ILE A 33 -2.25 9.39 2.23
N ASP A 34 -1.22 8.59 2.43
CA ASP A 34 -0.55 8.41 3.71
C ASP A 34 0.89 8.88 3.62
N LYS A 35 1.31 9.69 4.58
CA LYS A 35 2.70 10.07 4.76
C LYS A 35 3.16 9.80 6.18
N GLY A 36 3.79 8.63 6.38
CA GLY A 36 4.40 8.24 7.63
C GLY A 36 3.44 7.67 8.69
N THR A 37 2.13 7.60 8.45
CA THR A 37 1.17 6.95 9.37
C THR A 37 1.44 5.44 9.40
N PHE A 38 1.59 4.82 8.24
CA PHE A 38 1.96 3.40 8.15
C PHE A 38 3.29 3.10 8.83
N ASP A 39 4.29 3.97 8.66
CA ASP A 39 5.58 3.85 9.34
C ASP A 39 5.42 3.92 10.87
N SER A 40 4.57 4.81 11.37
CA SER A 40 4.27 4.95 12.81
C SER A 40 3.58 3.71 13.37
N ILE A 41 2.64 3.13 12.65
CA ILE A 41 1.98 1.86 13.02
C ILE A 41 3.01 0.73 13.12
N LEU A 42 3.96 0.66 12.19
CA LEU A 42 5.00 -0.37 12.19
C LEU A 42 6.07 -0.21 13.29
N CYS A 43 6.17 0.97 13.92
CA CYS A 43 7.07 1.21 15.06
C CYS A 43 6.45 0.84 16.41
N GLY A 44 5.13 0.60 16.48
CA GLY A 44 4.41 0.32 17.72
C GLY A 44 4.33 -1.17 18.07
N ASP A 45 3.87 -1.46 19.28
CA ASP A 45 3.55 -2.80 19.73
C ASP A 45 2.40 -3.38 18.90
N GLY A 46 2.47 -4.68 18.57
CA GLY A 46 1.47 -5.32 17.71
C GLY A 46 1.48 -4.81 16.27
N SER A 47 2.64 -4.35 15.79
CA SER A 47 2.82 -3.68 14.50
C SER A 47 2.24 -4.46 13.31
N GLY A 48 2.42 -5.77 13.26
CA GLY A 48 1.90 -6.62 12.18
C GLY A 48 0.36 -6.58 12.08
N PRO A 49 -0.37 -7.02 13.10
CA PRO A 49 -1.84 -6.96 13.12
C PRO A 49 -2.39 -5.54 12.94
N ASN A 50 -1.76 -4.53 13.54
CA ASN A 50 -2.19 -3.14 13.39
C ASN A 50 -2.02 -2.63 11.94
N ALA A 51 -0.93 -3.01 11.28
CA ALA A 51 -0.71 -2.70 9.87
C ALA A 51 -1.76 -3.37 8.97
N ASP A 52 -2.10 -4.62 9.26
CA ASP A 52 -3.13 -5.36 8.52
C ASP A 52 -4.52 -4.71 8.68
N GLN A 53 -4.88 -4.32 9.88
CA GLN A 53 -6.12 -3.60 10.14
C GLN A 53 -6.17 -2.26 9.39
N MET A 54 -5.08 -1.46 9.45
CA MET A 54 -5.00 -0.20 8.71
C MET A 54 -5.18 -0.42 7.21
N LEU A 55 -4.48 -1.41 6.63
CA LEU A 55 -4.56 -1.68 5.20
C LEU A 55 -5.94 -2.20 4.79
N SER A 56 -6.58 -3.01 5.62
CA SER A 56 -7.95 -3.49 5.40
C SER A 56 -8.96 -2.33 5.40
N GLU A 57 -8.83 -1.40 6.35
CA GLU A 57 -9.68 -0.22 6.39
C GLU A 57 -9.44 0.71 5.19
N ILE A 58 -8.20 0.96 4.82
CA ILE A 58 -7.87 1.74 3.60
C ILE A 58 -8.48 1.06 2.37
N HIS A 59 -8.33 -0.26 2.25
CA HIS A 59 -8.91 -1.01 1.14
C HIS A 59 -10.43 -0.94 1.14
N ARG A 60 -11.08 -0.98 2.30
CA ARG A 60 -12.54 -0.87 2.45
C ARG A 60 -13.06 0.48 1.99
N VAL A 61 -12.46 1.57 2.48
CA VAL A 61 -12.94 2.93 2.19
C VAL A 61 -12.58 3.41 0.78
N LEU A 62 -11.65 2.75 0.08
CA LEU A 62 -11.35 3.03 -1.33
C LEU A 62 -12.43 2.51 -2.26
N SER A 63 -12.84 3.35 -3.21
CA SER A 63 -13.74 2.98 -4.30
C SER A 63 -13.15 1.87 -5.18
N ALA A 64 -13.95 1.30 -6.07
CA ALA A 64 -13.61 0.13 -6.88
C ALA A 64 -12.40 0.31 -7.83
N GLN A 65 -11.92 1.52 -8.07
CA GLN A 65 -10.72 1.85 -8.84
C GLN A 65 -9.84 2.83 -8.08
N GLY A 66 -10.08 2.95 -6.79
CA GLY A 66 -9.41 3.89 -5.92
C GLY A 66 -7.92 3.59 -5.78
N VAL A 67 -7.17 4.61 -5.39
CA VAL A 67 -5.71 4.56 -5.30
C VAL A 67 -5.26 4.88 -3.87
N TYR A 68 -4.46 4.00 -3.27
CA TYR A 68 -3.73 4.30 -2.05
C TYR A 68 -2.30 4.67 -2.38
N ILE A 69 -1.84 5.82 -1.88
CA ILE A 69 -0.47 6.32 -2.02
C ILE A 69 0.16 6.39 -0.65
N CYS A 70 1.18 5.56 -0.41
CA CYS A 70 1.93 5.53 0.84
C CYS A 70 3.33 6.10 0.63
N ILE A 71 3.66 7.20 1.32
CA ILE A 71 4.97 7.82 1.33
C ILE A 71 5.68 7.39 2.61
N SER A 72 6.68 6.51 2.48
CA SER A 72 7.34 5.81 3.57
C SER A 72 8.85 6.02 3.59
N TYR A 73 9.43 5.91 4.77
CA TYR A 73 10.88 5.79 4.96
C TYR A 73 11.38 4.35 4.78
N GLY A 74 10.49 3.38 4.84
CA GLY A 74 10.82 1.97 4.74
C GLY A 74 11.13 1.56 3.31
N VAL A 75 12.23 0.84 3.15
CA VAL A 75 12.70 0.31 1.87
C VAL A 75 11.75 -0.77 1.33
N LYS A 76 11.84 -1.02 0.04
CA LYS A 76 11.00 -1.91 -0.74
C LYS A 76 10.73 -3.26 -0.04
N ASP A 77 11.78 -3.97 0.34
CA ASP A 77 11.65 -5.33 0.89
C ASP A 77 10.92 -5.37 2.23
N THR A 78 11.00 -4.31 3.01
CA THR A 78 10.31 -4.21 4.29
C THR A 78 8.84 -3.81 4.16
N ARG A 79 8.41 -3.23 3.04
CA ARG A 79 7.06 -2.70 2.81
C ARG A 79 6.21 -3.58 1.90
N LEU A 80 6.78 -4.11 0.81
CA LEU A 80 6.02 -4.94 -0.14
C LEU A 80 5.36 -6.15 0.49
N LYS A 81 5.98 -6.77 1.50
CA LYS A 81 5.39 -7.89 2.23
C LYS A 81 4.02 -7.61 2.87
N TYR A 82 3.72 -6.33 3.14
CA TYR A 82 2.41 -5.89 3.64
C TYR A 82 1.45 -5.57 2.50
N PHE A 83 1.94 -4.90 1.45
CA PHE A 83 1.10 -4.42 0.36
C PHE A 83 0.75 -5.51 -0.66
N GLN A 84 1.54 -6.57 -0.77
CA GLN A 84 1.33 -7.68 -1.73
C GLN A 84 0.64 -8.89 -1.10
N LYS A 85 -0.08 -8.72 0.01
CA LYS A 85 -0.88 -9.80 0.57
C LYS A 85 -2.05 -10.15 -0.35
N ALA A 86 -2.36 -11.44 -0.42
CA ALA A 86 -3.45 -11.97 -1.25
C ALA A 86 -4.84 -11.42 -0.87
N ASP A 87 -4.98 -10.94 0.37
CA ASP A 87 -6.23 -10.37 0.89
C ASP A 87 -6.63 -9.06 0.20
N PHE A 88 -5.69 -8.43 -0.52
CA PHE A 88 -5.92 -7.14 -1.16
C PHE A 88 -5.95 -7.27 -2.68
N SER A 89 -7.10 -6.98 -3.28
CA SER A 89 -7.28 -6.93 -4.74
C SER A 89 -6.77 -5.59 -5.30
N TRP A 90 -5.44 -5.35 -5.25
CA TRP A 90 -4.81 -4.19 -5.87
C TRP A 90 -3.48 -4.53 -6.54
N THR A 91 -3.09 -3.70 -7.52
CA THR A 91 -1.75 -3.74 -8.13
C THR A 91 -0.83 -2.76 -7.39
N VAL A 92 0.39 -3.19 -7.08
CA VAL A 92 1.37 -2.41 -6.32
C VAL A 92 2.49 -1.91 -7.22
N PHE A 93 2.69 -0.60 -7.25
CA PHE A 93 3.83 0.07 -7.87
C PHE A 93 4.67 0.75 -6.80
N HIS A 94 5.96 0.99 -7.07
CA HIS A 94 6.83 1.69 -6.14
C HIS A 94 7.84 2.57 -6.88
N HIS A 95 8.16 3.71 -6.29
CA HIS A 95 9.09 4.69 -6.82
C HIS A 95 9.96 5.27 -5.70
N MET A 96 11.19 5.66 -6.03
CA MET A 96 12.05 6.43 -5.15
C MET A 96 12.00 7.90 -5.55
N VAL A 97 11.79 8.78 -4.58
CA VAL A 97 11.79 10.23 -4.77
C VAL A 97 12.86 10.83 -3.87
N ALA A 98 13.80 11.55 -4.46
CA ALA A 98 14.86 12.21 -3.70
C ALA A 98 14.26 13.21 -2.70
N LYS A 99 14.77 13.20 -1.46
CA LYS A 99 14.39 14.20 -0.46
C LYS A 99 14.88 15.57 -0.90
N PRO A 100 14.09 16.64 -0.73
CA PRO A 100 14.56 17.98 -0.99
C PRO A 100 15.77 18.28 -0.07
N THR A 101 16.91 18.61 -0.67
CA THR A 101 18.10 19.02 0.06
C THR A 101 17.92 20.48 0.45
N ILE A 102 17.69 20.76 1.72
CA ILE A 102 17.82 22.14 2.22
C ILE A 102 19.32 22.38 2.36
N SER A 103 19.87 23.20 1.49
CA SER A 103 21.28 23.62 1.54
C SER A 103 21.53 24.47 2.78
N THR A 104 21.82 23.85 3.91
CA THR A 104 22.48 24.52 5.02
C THR A 104 23.89 23.95 5.13
N SER A 105 24.84 24.75 4.63
CA SER A 105 26.30 24.63 4.80
C SER A 105 26.96 23.29 4.52
N GLN A 106 27.83 23.36 3.58
CA GLN A 106 28.94 22.49 3.22
C GLN A 106 29.40 21.49 4.27
N ALA A 107 29.68 20.30 3.79
CA ALA A 107 30.55 19.29 4.40
C ALA A 107 29.90 18.41 5.49
N VAL A 108 29.10 17.43 5.10
CA VAL A 108 29.15 16.14 5.80
C VAL A 108 29.11 14.99 4.79
N ARG A 109 30.31 14.51 4.50
CA ARG A 109 30.72 13.14 4.24
C ARG A 109 29.85 12.27 3.34
N GLU A 110 30.42 12.07 2.18
CA GLU A 110 30.35 10.90 1.33
C GLU A 110 30.49 9.61 2.14
N GLU A 111 29.80 8.62 1.68
CA GLU A 111 29.83 7.18 1.94
C GLU A 111 28.65 6.62 2.73
N SER A 112 27.96 5.71 2.08
CA SER A 112 26.92 4.81 2.61
C SER A 112 25.50 5.37 2.84
N LYS A 113 25.04 6.38 2.09
CA LYS A 113 23.76 7.07 2.38
C LYS A 113 22.74 7.11 1.24
N GLU A 114 22.94 6.36 0.17
CA GLU A 114 22.06 6.47 -1.01
C GLU A 114 20.59 6.19 -0.66
N GLU A 115 20.29 5.14 0.08
CA GLU A 115 18.90 4.79 0.43
C GLU A 115 18.24 5.73 1.44
N ARG A 116 19.00 6.43 2.29
CA ARG A 116 18.49 7.36 3.31
C ARG A 116 18.05 8.72 2.75
N ASN A 117 18.48 9.05 1.55
CA ASN A 117 18.17 10.33 0.91
C ASN A 117 16.91 10.29 0.04
N PHE A 118 16.17 9.20 0.07
CA PHE A 118 14.95 9.03 -0.70
C PHE A 118 13.75 8.79 0.20
N HIS A 119 12.58 9.18 -0.30
CA HIS A 119 11.31 8.65 0.14
C HIS A 119 10.90 7.54 -0.82
N TRP A 120 10.38 6.48 -0.28
CA TRP A 120 9.71 5.46 -1.07
C TRP A 120 8.23 5.83 -1.19
N VAL A 121 7.75 5.88 -2.42
CA VAL A 121 6.35 6.11 -2.73
C VAL A 121 5.78 4.82 -3.28
N TYR A 122 4.85 4.23 -2.54
CA TYR A 122 4.11 3.03 -2.92
C TYR A 122 2.74 3.45 -3.40
N VAL A 123 2.34 2.93 -4.56
CA VAL A 123 1.04 3.23 -5.17
C VAL A 123 0.30 1.92 -5.35
N MET A 124 -0.79 1.74 -4.63
CA MET A 124 -1.69 0.61 -4.73
C MET A 124 -2.96 1.03 -5.44
N ARG A 125 -3.22 0.45 -6.61
CA ARG A 125 -4.46 0.67 -7.36
C ARG A 125 -5.40 -0.50 -7.13
N LYS A 126 -6.55 -0.24 -6.52
CA LYS A 126 -7.58 -1.25 -6.28
C LYS A 126 -8.14 -1.72 -7.63
N MET A 127 -8.18 -3.03 -7.83
CA MET A 127 -8.74 -3.61 -9.04
C MET A 127 -10.24 -3.78 -8.84
N GLN A 128 -11.00 -3.51 -9.88
CA GLN A 128 -12.42 -3.82 -9.87
C GLN A 128 -12.54 -5.36 -9.89
N ALA A 129 -13.31 -5.91 -8.96
CA ALA A 129 -13.63 -7.33 -9.04
C ALA A 129 -14.31 -7.62 -10.38
N ALA A 130 -13.78 -8.61 -11.11
CA ALA A 130 -14.42 -9.06 -12.33
C ALA A 130 -15.84 -9.52 -12.00
N LYS A 131 -16.84 -9.00 -12.71
CA LYS A 131 -18.23 -9.44 -12.60
C LYS A 131 -18.52 -10.36 -13.78
N ASP A 132 -19.19 -11.47 -13.50
CA ASP A 132 -19.74 -12.33 -14.57
C ASP A 132 -20.87 -11.60 -15.32
N GLU A 133 -21.39 -12.25 -16.36
CA GLU A 133 -22.51 -11.75 -17.18
C GLU A 133 -23.77 -11.47 -16.34
N TRP A 134 -23.85 -12.00 -15.15
CA TRP A 134 -24.97 -11.88 -14.19
C TRP A 134 -24.68 -10.89 -13.07
N GLY A 135 -23.54 -10.18 -13.10
CA GLY A 135 -23.14 -9.18 -12.10
C GLY A 135 -22.60 -9.76 -10.79
N LYS A 136 -22.30 -11.09 -10.73
CA LYS A 136 -21.65 -11.72 -9.58
C LYS A 136 -20.13 -11.59 -9.67
N THR A 137 -19.49 -11.44 -8.52
CA THR A 137 -18.02 -11.39 -8.42
C THR A 137 -17.42 -12.73 -8.77
N VAL A 138 -16.53 -12.79 -9.76
CA VAL A 138 -15.78 -13.99 -10.13
C VAL A 138 -14.46 -13.98 -9.35
N SER A 139 -14.25 -15.00 -8.50
CA SER A 139 -12.91 -15.29 -7.95
C SER A 139 -12.13 -16.05 -9.03
N GLU A 140 -10.99 -15.56 -9.45
CA GLU A 140 -10.06 -16.31 -10.30
C GLU A 140 -9.54 -17.50 -9.47
N GLU A 141 -10.14 -18.67 -9.69
CA GLU A 141 -9.52 -19.92 -9.29
C GLU A 141 -8.31 -20.12 -10.22
N THR A 142 -7.11 -20.01 -9.68
CA THR A 142 -5.89 -20.42 -10.38
C THR A 142 -5.92 -21.92 -10.54
N ASP A 143 -6.36 -22.39 -11.71
CA ASP A 143 -6.20 -23.78 -12.15
C ASP A 143 -4.69 -24.06 -12.31
N ASN A 144 -4.08 -24.50 -11.22
CA ASN A 144 -2.78 -25.14 -11.23
C ASN A 144 -2.98 -26.65 -11.55
N ASN A 145 -3.48 -26.94 -12.74
CA ASN A 145 -3.45 -28.31 -13.29
C ASN A 145 -2.15 -28.47 -14.06
N GLN A 146 -1.06 -28.79 -13.34
CA GLN A 146 0.12 -29.35 -13.96
C GLN A 146 -0.17 -30.80 -14.31
N ASP A 147 -0.37 -31.01 -15.62
CA ASP A 147 -0.43 -32.29 -16.29
C ASP A 147 0.94 -32.99 -16.19
N GLU A 148 1.14 -33.76 -15.10
CA GLU A 148 2.21 -34.73 -14.95
C GLU A 148 1.73 -36.13 -15.35
N SER A 149 1.41 -36.32 -16.61
CA SER A 149 1.22 -37.68 -17.10
C SER A 149 1.45 -37.76 -18.60
N GLN A 150 2.74 -37.76 -19.02
CA GLN A 150 3.21 -38.48 -20.22
C GLN A 150 4.74 -38.33 -20.37
N LEU A 151 5.49 -39.17 -19.69
CA LEU A 151 6.87 -39.49 -20.06
C LEU A 151 7.31 -40.83 -19.45
N LYS A 152 6.58 -41.87 -19.77
CA LYS A 152 7.08 -43.28 -19.66
C LYS A 152 6.49 -44.05 -20.83
N ASP A 153 7.27 -44.12 -21.87
CA ASP A 153 7.46 -45.28 -22.71
C ASP A 153 8.25 -44.83 -23.95
N GLU A 154 9.50 -45.19 -23.97
CA GLU A 154 10.31 -45.53 -25.14
C GLU A 154 11.77 -45.57 -24.75
N ARG A 155 12.18 -46.70 -24.13
CA ARG A 155 13.50 -47.29 -24.33
C ARG A 155 13.48 -48.70 -23.78
N GLY A 156 12.84 -49.54 -24.52
CA GLY A 156 13.15 -50.97 -24.52
C GLY A 156 14.01 -51.27 -25.75
N LEU A 157 15.24 -51.59 -25.51
CA LEU A 157 16.13 -52.54 -26.20
C LEU A 157 17.55 -52.30 -25.69
#